data_6684b93d5d2dbc5e73b796ed851994f6
#
_entry.id   6684b93d5d2dbc5e73b796ed851994f6
#
_cell.length_a   1.000
_cell.length_b   1.000
_cell.length_c   1.000
_cell.angle_alpha   90.00
_cell.angle_beta   90.00
_cell.angle_gamma   90.00
#
_symmetry.space_group_name_H-M   'P 1'
#
loop_
_entity.id
_entity.type
_entity.pdbx_description
1 polymer ?
#
loop_
_entity_poly.entity_id
_entity_poly.type
_entity_poly.pdbx_seq_one_letter_code
_entity_poly.pdbx_strand_id
1 'polypeptide(L)'
;MNNNEIQIIDNDITDLTARPEQSGGLLDTNTDNILYLAEKAEKYLEAMNRIMTAALKITCELDWVLIGGKPYLQESGATKVARLFGISIQLLGKPTVECDSEGYKTYTHKARFMLKDQFIECEGSRGMKEDFFAKAGKDKPLKKPDEIDERDVKMAAYTNCINNGIKRLIPNLRNIDVATLERAGLDVSKIQGYTFKDGTKGGASKAAEDTGLNCENCGKALTQKVASYSQSKFGKMLCMECQKGATIDV
;
A
#
# COMPACT_ATOMS: atom_id res chain seq x y z
N MET A 1 -12.28 -59.20 -5.18
CA MET A 1 -13.51 -58.45 -5.41
C MET A 1 -13.97 -57.93 -4.06
N ASN A 2 -13.56 -56.74 -3.69
CA ASN A 2 -13.99 -56.05 -2.48
C ASN A 2 -14.69 -54.78 -2.90
N ASN A 3 -15.99 -54.79 -2.81
CA ASN A 3 -16.83 -53.60 -2.97
C ASN A 3 -16.71 -52.77 -1.69
N ASN A 4 -16.05 -51.65 -1.76
CA ASN A 4 -16.19 -50.60 -0.75
C ASN A 4 -17.35 -49.70 -1.19
N GLU A 5 -18.52 -49.94 -0.64
CA GLU A 5 -19.62 -49.00 -0.67
C GLU A 5 -19.26 -47.79 0.14
N ILE A 6 -19.20 -46.63 -0.52
CA ILE A 6 -19.11 -45.33 0.12
C ILE A 6 -20.51 -45.03 0.66
N GLN A 7 -20.69 -45.13 1.97
CA GLN A 7 -21.88 -44.60 2.63
C GLN A 7 -21.89 -43.09 2.53
N ILE A 8 -22.78 -42.56 1.71
CA ILE A 8 -23.14 -41.15 1.71
C ILE A 8 -23.95 -40.93 2.99
N ILE A 9 -23.35 -40.23 3.94
CA ILE A 9 -24.05 -39.71 5.10
C ILE A 9 -24.89 -38.54 4.60
N ASP A 10 -26.19 -38.80 4.40
CA ASP A 10 -27.19 -37.74 4.25
C ASP A 10 -27.22 -36.93 5.56
N ASN A 11 -26.44 -35.87 5.61
CA ASN A 11 -26.64 -34.82 6.60
C ASN A 11 -27.91 -34.07 6.17
N ASP A 12 -28.97 -34.31 6.90
CA ASP A 12 -30.22 -33.55 6.87
C ASP A 12 -29.96 -32.06 6.87
N ILE A 13 -29.97 -31.46 5.69
CA ILE A 13 -30.08 -30.02 5.50
C ILE A 13 -31.57 -29.64 5.55
N THR A 14 -32.23 -30.08 6.58
CA THR A 14 -33.56 -29.61 6.93
C THR A 14 -33.44 -28.85 8.21
N ASP A 15 -33.18 -27.55 8.12
CA ASP A 15 -33.78 -26.47 8.93
C ASP A 15 -33.05 -25.13 8.81
N LEU A 16 -32.61 -24.73 7.60
CA LEU A 16 -32.20 -23.34 7.36
C LEU A 16 -33.34 -22.47 6.80
N THR A 17 -34.55 -22.97 6.72
CA THR A 17 -35.72 -22.22 6.23
C THR A 17 -36.72 -21.82 7.33
N ALA A 18 -36.46 -22.11 8.57
CA ALA A 18 -37.15 -21.44 9.67
C ALA A 18 -36.66 -20.02 9.82
N ARG A 19 -37.05 -19.14 8.88
CA ARG A 19 -37.08 -17.71 9.16
C ARG A 19 -38.08 -17.54 10.32
N PRO A 20 -37.65 -16.98 11.46
CA PRO A 20 -38.62 -16.40 12.35
C PRO A 20 -39.33 -15.32 11.55
N GLU A 21 -40.63 -15.45 11.35
CA GLU A 21 -41.50 -14.38 10.89
C GLU A 21 -41.48 -13.27 11.96
N GLN A 22 -40.42 -12.45 11.92
CA GLN A 22 -40.43 -11.13 12.52
C GLN A 22 -40.28 -10.15 11.38
N SER A 23 -41.42 -9.73 10.86
CA SER A 23 -41.60 -8.53 10.08
C SER A 23 -41.34 -7.30 10.97
N GLY A 24 -40.13 -7.15 11.47
CA GLY A 24 -39.62 -5.96 12.11
C GLY A 24 -38.59 -5.38 11.16
N GLY A 25 -38.90 -4.24 10.54
CA GLY A 25 -37.92 -3.48 9.80
C GLY A 25 -36.71 -3.17 10.70
N LEU A 26 -35.58 -2.79 10.12
CA LEU A 26 -34.31 -2.41 10.79
C LEU A 26 -34.45 -1.32 11.87
N LEU A 27 -35.66 -0.90 12.17
CA LEU A 27 -36.08 0.12 13.13
C LEU A 27 -37.09 -0.44 14.16
N ASP A 28 -37.06 -1.73 14.46
CA ASP A 28 -37.77 -2.21 15.64
C ASP A 28 -37.06 -1.65 16.87
N THR A 29 -37.66 -0.56 17.40
CA THR A 29 -37.12 0.34 18.42
C THR A 29 -37.16 -0.28 19.81
N ASN A 30 -36.71 -1.51 19.93
CA ASN A 30 -36.36 -2.02 21.24
C ASN A 30 -35.01 -1.39 21.63
N THR A 31 -35.06 -0.38 22.50
CA THR A 31 -33.90 0.37 22.98
C THR A 31 -32.78 -0.58 23.46
N ASP A 32 -33.13 -1.71 24.05
CA ASP A 32 -32.18 -2.71 24.53
C ASP A 32 -31.39 -3.39 23.40
N ASN A 33 -32.05 -3.63 22.26
CA ASN A 33 -31.37 -4.18 21.07
C ASN A 33 -30.41 -3.14 20.45
N ILE A 34 -30.76 -1.87 20.44
CA ILE A 34 -29.91 -0.82 19.94
C ILE A 34 -28.70 -0.64 20.85
N LEU A 35 -28.88 -0.60 22.16
CA LEU A 35 -27.79 -0.54 23.13
C LEU A 35 -26.86 -1.76 23.02
N TYR A 36 -27.40 -2.96 22.93
CA TYR A 36 -26.61 -4.17 22.72
C TYR A 36 -25.78 -4.11 21.42
N LEU A 37 -26.37 -3.65 20.32
CA LEU A 37 -25.65 -3.47 19.05
C LEU A 37 -24.56 -2.42 19.15
N ALA A 38 -24.80 -1.31 19.86
CA ALA A 38 -23.82 -0.26 20.08
C ALA A 38 -22.62 -0.79 20.89
N GLU A 39 -22.86 -1.47 22.02
CA GLU A 39 -21.79 -2.06 22.84
C GLU A 39 -20.98 -3.10 22.05
N LYS A 40 -21.66 -3.92 21.25
CA LYS A 40 -20.99 -4.91 20.39
C LYS A 40 -20.12 -4.24 19.32
N ALA A 41 -20.61 -3.13 18.74
CA ALA A 41 -19.86 -2.34 17.77
C ALA A 41 -18.61 -1.70 18.41
N GLU A 42 -18.72 -1.15 19.62
CA GLU A 42 -17.58 -0.58 20.35
C GLU A 42 -16.50 -1.62 20.64
N LYS A 43 -16.88 -2.77 21.16
CA LYS A 43 -15.95 -3.90 21.39
C LYS A 43 -15.30 -4.37 20.10
N TYR A 44 -16.04 -4.40 19.01
CA TYR A 44 -15.51 -4.73 17.70
C TYR A 44 -14.49 -3.69 17.23
N LEU A 45 -14.78 -2.40 17.33
CA LEU A 45 -13.87 -1.31 16.97
C LEU A 45 -12.58 -1.36 17.80
N GLU A 46 -12.67 -1.63 19.11
CA GLU A 46 -11.50 -1.79 19.95
C GLU A 46 -10.63 -2.98 19.50
N ALA A 47 -11.25 -4.13 19.22
CA ALA A 47 -10.54 -5.30 18.70
C ALA A 47 -9.85 -5.00 17.36
N MET A 48 -10.52 -4.27 16.45
CA MET A 48 -9.96 -3.85 15.18
C MET A 48 -8.76 -2.92 15.34
N ASN A 49 -8.82 -1.98 16.28
CA ASN A 49 -7.70 -1.09 16.59
C ASN A 49 -6.49 -1.86 17.16
N ARG A 50 -6.72 -2.87 17.99
CA ARG A 50 -5.66 -3.75 18.50
C ARG A 50 -5.01 -4.57 17.37
N ILE A 51 -5.80 -5.11 16.45
CA ILE A 51 -5.33 -5.82 15.25
C ILE A 51 -4.46 -4.90 14.40
N MET A 52 -4.94 -3.67 14.13
CA MET A 52 -4.21 -2.67 13.36
C MET A 52 -2.88 -2.31 14.04
N THR A 53 -2.90 -2.06 15.34
CA THR A 53 -1.69 -1.75 16.11
C THR A 53 -0.67 -2.88 16.03
N ALA A 54 -1.10 -4.13 16.14
CA ALA A 54 -0.24 -5.30 16.00
C ALA A 54 0.34 -5.42 14.57
N ALA A 55 -0.50 -5.17 13.55
CA ALA A 55 -0.07 -5.16 12.15
C ALA A 55 1.01 -4.09 11.88
N LEU A 56 0.86 -2.90 12.46
CA LEU A 56 1.86 -1.82 12.30
C LEU A 56 3.16 -2.13 13.04
N LYS A 57 3.09 -2.63 14.26
CA LYS A 57 4.27 -2.94 15.09
C LYS A 57 5.18 -4.03 14.52
N ILE A 58 4.68 -4.92 13.65
CA ILE A 58 5.52 -5.93 12.99
C ILE A 58 6.26 -5.38 11.77
N THR A 59 5.89 -4.20 11.30
CA THR A 59 6.53 -3.55 10.16
C THR A 59 7.66 -2.61 10.60
N CYS A 60 8.52 -2.25 9.67
CA CYS A 60 9.53 -1.23 9.84
C CYS A 60 9.45 -0.20 8.70
N GLU A 61 10.25 0.85 8.77
CA GLU A 61 10.23 1.95 7.79
C GLU A 61 10.47 1.48 6.35
N LEU A 62 11.28 0.42 6.17
CA LEU A 62 11.57 -0.17 4.85
C LEU A 62 10.37 -0.93 4.25
N ASP A 63 9.37 -1.24 5.05
CA ASP A 63 8.14 -1.89 4.59
C ASP A 63 7.12 -0.88 4.01
N TRP A 64 7.44 0.40 4.06
CA TRP A 64 6.55 1.48 3.64
C TRP A 64 7.19 2.36 2.57
N VAL A 65 6.34 3.00 1.77
CA VAL A 65 6.71 4.10 0.87
C VAL A 65 5.68 5.22 0.99
N LEU A 66 6.13 6.45 0.84
CA LEU A 66 5.23 7.61 0.78
C LEU A 66 5.01 7.96 -0.69
N ILE A 67 3.77 7.90 -1.16
CA ILE A 67 3.39 8.30 -2.51
C ILE A 67 2.46 9.50 -2.41
N GLY A 68 2.93 10.67 -2.87
CA GLY A 68 2.20 11.92 -2.71
C GLY A 68 1.90 12.25 -1.23
N GLY A 69 2.83 11.90 -0.33
CA GLY A 69 2.69 12.10 1.11
C GLY A 69 1.81 11.09 1.85
N LYS A 70 1.24 10.11 1.14
CA LYS A 70 0.41 9.05 1.74
C LYS A 70 1.23 7.77 1.92
N PRO A 71 1.15 7.10 3.08
CA PRO A 71 1.83 5.83 3.31
C PRO A 71 1.21 4.69 2.48
N TYR A 72 2.08 3.88 1.87
CA TYR A 72 1.72 2.65 1.19
C TYR A 72 2.57 1.50 1.72
N LEU A 73 1.91 0.48 2.23
CA LEU A 73 2.57 -0.74 2.67
C LEU A 73 3.09 -1.51 1.46
N GLN A 74 4.37 -1.85 1.47
CA GLN A 74 5.02 -2.69 0.46
C GLN A 74 4.72 -4.18 0.69
N GLU A 75 5.09 -5.01 -0.27
CA GLU A 75 4.86 -6.46 -0.19
C GLU A 75 5.61 -7.09 0.99
N SER A 76 6.82 -6.63 1.31
CA SER A 76 7.58 -7.10 2.46
C SER A 76 6.81 -6.96 3.76
N GLY A 77 6.22 -5.77 4.00
CA GLY A 77 5.40 -5.50 5.18
C GLY A 77 4.08 -6.27 5.14
N ALA A 78 3.42 -6.34 3.98
CA ALA A 78 2.19 -7.12 3.83
C ALA A 78 2.42 -8.61 4.15
N THR A 79 3.54 -9.18 3.70
CA THR A 79 3.91 -10.58 4.00
C THR A 79 4.18 -10.80 5.49
N LYS A 80 4.81 -9.84 6.20
CA LYS A 80 4.98 -9.91 7.66
C LYS A 80 3.62 -9.93 8.37
N VAL A 81 2.70 -9.05 7.95
CA VAL A 81 1.33 -9.02 8.48
C VAL A 81 0.59 -10.31 8.19
N ALA A 82 0.69 -10.85 6.97
CA ALA A 82 0.08 -12.13 6.62
C ALA A 82 0.55 -13.27 7.52
N ARG A 83 1.84 -13.34 7.80
CA ARG A 83 2.42 -14.34 8.72
C ARG A 83 1.95 -14.15 10.16
N LEU A 84 1.88 -12.91 10.64
CA LEU A 84 1.41 -12.60 11.99
C LEU A 84 0.00 -13.11 12.24
N PHE A 85 -0.90 -12.95 11.27
CA PHE A 85 -2.31 -13.33 11.39
C PHE A 85 -2.63 -14.72 10.85
N GLY A 86 -1.64 -15.45 10.31
CA GLY A 86 -1.86 -16.78 9.73
C GLY A 86 -2.68 -16.75 8.44
N ILE A 87 -2.53 -15.70 7.64
CA ILE A 87 -3.17 -15.61 6.33
C ILE A 87 -2.52 -16.62 5.39
N SER A 88 -3.32 -17.56 4.88
CA SER A 88 -2.92 -18.50 3.84
C SER A 88 -3.21 -17.91 2.46
N ILE A 89 -2.30 -18.13 1.51
CA ILE A 89 -2.38 -17.59 0.15
C ILE A 89 -2.31 -18.73 -0.84
N GLN A 90 -3.31 -18.84 -1.70
CA GLN A 90 -3.42 -19.84 -2.76
C GLN A 90 -3.49 -19.15 -4.11
N LEU A 91 -2.50 -19.35 -4.97
CA LEU A 91 -2.57 -18.91 -6.35
C LEU A 91 -3.62 -19.69 -7.13
N LEU A 92 -4.46 -18.99 -7.91
CA LEU A 92 -5.53 -19.58 -8.71
C LEU A 92 -5.03 -19.79 -10.16
N GLY A 93 -4.03 -20.63 -10.31
CA GLY A 93 -3.47 -20.98 -11.61
C GLY A 93 -2.29 -20.10 -12.06
N LYS A 94 -1.97 -20.23 -13.36
CA LYS A 94 -0.94 -19.39 -14.00
C LYS A 94 -1.47 -17.99 -14.25
N PRO A 95 -0.60 -16.97 -14.37
CA PRO A 95 -1.06 -15.62 -14.72
C PRO A 95 -1.73 -15.61 -16.09
N THR A 96 -2.83 -14.87 -16.21
CA THR A 96 -3.41 -14.53 -17.50
C THR A 96 -2.49 -13.53 -18.20
N VAL A 97 -2.26 -13.71 -19.48
CA VAL A 97 -1.42 -12.84 -20.31
C VAL A 97 -2.26 -12.29 -21.45
N GLU A 98 -2.37 -10.99 -21.50
CA GLU A 98 -3.00 -10.26 -22.61
C GLU A 98 -1.90 -9.56 -23.39
N CYS A 99 -1.96 -9.63 -24.73
CA CYS A 99 -1.01 -8.98 -25.63
C CYS A 99 -1.76 -8.01 -26.52
N ASP A 100 -1.30 -6.76 -26.58
CA ASP A 100 -1.88 -5.78 -27.48
C ASP A 100 -1.34 -5.91 -28.92
N SER A 101 -1.87 -5.09 -29.84
CA SER A 101 -1.48 -5.10 -31.26
C SER A 101 -0.02 -4.68 -31.50
N GLU A 102 0.63 -4.04 -30.52
CA GLU A 102 2.03 -3.59 -30.61
C GLU A 102 3.00 -4.57 -29.94
N GLY A 103 2.49 -5.68 -29.37
CA GLY A 103 3.28 -6.72 -28.74
C GLY A 103 3.56 -6.50 -27.24
N TYR A 104 2.98 -5.45 -26.61
CA TYR A 104 3.12 -5.25 -25.18
C TYR A 104 2.15 -6.16 -24.41
N LYS A 105 2.69 -6.80 -23.38
CA LYS A 105 1.95 -7.77 -22.57
C LYS A 105 1.50 -7.18 -21.24
N THR A 106 0.32 -7.59 -20.80
CA THR A 106 -0.20 -7.35 -19.44
C THR A 106 -0.34 -8.69 -18.74
N TYR A 107 0.17 -8.77 -17.52
CA TYR A 107 0.12 -9.97 -16.68
C TYR A 107 -0.86 -9.75 -15.53
N THR A 108 -1.77 -10.69 -15.33
CA THR A 108 -2.74 -10.67 -14.23
C THR A 108 -2.64 -11.95 -13.42
N HIS A 109 -2.24 -11.84 -12.17
CA HIS A 109 -2.29 -12.92 -11.19
C HIS A 109 -3.59 -12.88 -10.40
N LYS A 110 -4.13 -14.06 -10.08
CA LYS A 110 -5.29 -14.25 -9.21
C LYS A 110 -4.91 -15.13 -8.04
N ALA A 111 -5.36 -14.75 -6.86
CA ALA A 111 -5.10 -15.52 -5.65
C ALA A 111 -6.29 -15.46 -4.68
N ARG A 112 -6.44 -16.54 -3.91
CA ARG A 112 -7.33 -16.61 -2.78
C ARG A 112 -6.53 -16.41 -1.50
N PHE A 113 -7.04 -15.56 -0.63
CA PHE A 113 -6.48 -15.22 0.66
C PHE A 113 -7.44 -15.67 1.73
N MET A 114 -6.96 -16.49 2.67
CA MET A 114 -7.79 -17.13 3.68
C MET A 114 -7.32 -16.72 5.07
N LEU A 115 -8.25 -16.33 5.92
CA LEU A 115 -8.03 -16.05 7.33
C LEU A 115 -9.16 -16.73 8.13
N LYS A 116 -8.83 -17.82 8.82
CA LYS A 116 -9.82 -18.69 9.46
C LYS A 116 -10.89 -19.13 8.44
N ASP A 117 -12.16 -18.89 8.76
CA ASP A 117 -13.32 -19.29 7.94
C ASP A 117 -13.67 -18.27 6.82
N GLN A 118 -12.92 -17.18 6.75
CA GLN A 118 -13.14 -16.14 5.74
C GLN A 118 -12.12 -16.24 4.62
N PHE A 119 -12.57 -16.00 3.40
CA PHE A 119 -11.67 -15.85 2.27
C PHE A 119 -12.09 -14.70 1.37
N ILE A 120 -11.14 -14.18 0.63
CA ILE A 120 -11.37 -13.25 -0.47
C ILE A 120 -10.52 -13.68 -1.67
N GLU A 121 -10.98 -13.36 -2.86
CA GLU A 121 -10.19 -13.50 -4.08
C GLU A 121 -9.79 -12.10 -4.58
N CYS A 122 -8.55 -11.99 -4.99
CA CYS A 122 -7.99 -10.75 -5.49
C CYS A 122 -7.17 -10.98 -6.74
N GLU A 123 -7.09 -9.94 -7.54
CA GLU A 123 -6.25 -9.86 -8.72
C GLU A 123 -5.19 -8.79 -8.54
N GLY A 124 -4.06 -9.01 -9.21
CA GLY A 124 -3.01 -8.02 -9.38
C GLY A 124 -2.52 -8.04 -10.80
N SER A 125 -2.55 -6.88 -11.45
CA SER A 125 -2.19 -6.74 -12.85
C SER A 125 -1.08 -5.71 -13.02
N ARG A 126 -0.18 -5.95 -13.99
CA ARG A 126 0.85 -5.02 -14.46
C ARG A 126 1.07 -5.19 -15.95
N GLY A 127 1.23 -4.05 -16.63
CA GLY A 127 1.46 -4.00 -18.07
C GLY A 127 2.83 -3.47 -18.42
N MET A 128 3.40 -3.96 -19.51
CA MET A 128 4.68 -3.49 -20.03
C MET A 128 4.69 -2.00 -20.38
N LYS A 129 3.54 -1.42 -20.74
CA LYS A 129 3.41 0.02 -21.07
C LYS A 129 3.41 0.95 -19.85
N GLU A 130 3.40 0.42 -18.63
CA GLU A 130 3.50 1.27 -17.46
C GLU A 130 4.85 2.01 -17.45
N ASP A 131 4.82 3.30 -17.16
CA ASP A 131 6.00 4.19 -17.21
C ASP A 131 7.21 3.63 -16.46
N PHE A 132 6.96 2.91 -15.37
CA PHE A 132 7.99 2.27 -14.56
C PHE A 132 8.83 1.25 -15.35
N PHE A 133 8.22 0.50 -16.27
CA PHE A 133 8.91 -0.51 -17.08
C PHE A 133 9.31 0.04 -18.45
N ALA A 134 8.40 0.81 -19.05
CA ALA A 134 8.50 1.23 -20.43
C ALA A 134 9.38 2.45 -20.66
N LYS A 135 9.65 3.26 -19.63
CA LYS A 135 10.40 4.51 -19.80
C LYS A 135 11.75 4.47 -19.07
N ALA A 136 12.80 4.87 -19.75
CA ALA A 136 14.11 5.10 -19.13
C ALA A 136 14.19 6.47 -18.42
N GLY A 137 13.12 7.29 -18.44
CA GLY A 137 13.01 8.62 -17.84
C GLY A 137 11.74 9.33 -18.33
N LYS A 138 11.38 10.43 -17.68
CA LYS A 138 10.09 11.14 -17.87
C LYS A 138 9.80 11.52 -19.34
N ASP A 139 10.82 12.02 -20.04
CA ASP A 139 10.70 12.53 -21.42
C ASP A 139 11.28 11.56 -22.46
N LYS A 140 11.54 10.31 -22.05
CA LYS A 140 12.06 9.29 -22.96
C LYS A 140 10.90 8.58 -23.67
N PRO A 141 11.08 8.18 -24.94
CA PRO A 141 10.11 7.35 -25.65
C PRO A 141 9.95 6.01 -24.92
N LEU A 142 8.81 5.35 -25.18
CA LEU A 142 8.58 4.00 -24.68
C LEU A 142 9.62 3.06 -25.28
N LYS A 143 10.18 2.20 -24.46
CA LYS A 143 10.99 1.05 -24.89
C LYS A 143 10.13 0.12 -25.72
N LYS A 144 10.75 -0.54 -26.68
CA LYS A 144 10.07 -1.63 -27.42
C LYS A 144 9.78 -2.82 -26.49
N PRO A 145 8.79 -3.67 -26.80
CA PRO A 145 8.44 -4.82 -25.96
C PRO A 145 9.61 -5.76 -25.65
N ASP A 146 10.52 -5.94 -26.60
CA ASP A 146 11.73 -6.79 -26.50
C ASP A 146 12.84 -6.18 -25.61
N GLU A 147 12.76 -4.86 -25.35
CA GLU A 147 13.68 -4.15 -24.46
C GLU A 147 13.22 -4.14 -22.99
N ILE A 148 12.02 -4.63 -22.71
CA ILE A 148 11.41 -4.65 -21.38
C ILE A 148 11.58 -6.04 -20.77
N ASP A 149 12.16 -6.12 -19.58
CA ASP A 149 12.29 -7.41 -18.88
C ASP A 149 10.89 -7.91 -18.46
N GLU A 150 10.41 -8.92 -19.18
CA GLU A 150 9.12 -9.56 -18.93
C GLU A 150 9.01 -10.16 -17.53
N ARG A 151 10.14 -10.56 -16.96
CA ARG A 151 10.22 -11.14 -15.61
C ARG A 151 9.87 -10.12 -14.54
N ASP A 152 10.36 -8.89 -14.69
CA ASP A 152 10.09 -7.79 -13.79
C ASP A 152 8.61 -7.44 -13.78
N VAL A 153 7.96 -7.39 -14.95
CA VAL A 153 6.54 -7.12 -15.09
C VAL A 153 5.69 -8.21 -14.42
N LYS A 154 6.04 -9.48 -14.64
CA LYS A 154 5.38 -10.63 -14.02
C LYS A 154 5.51 -10.60 -12.50
N MET A 155 6.71 -10.35 -11.99
CA MET A 155 6.95 -10.26 -10.54
C MET A 155 6.20 -9.10 -9.92
N ALA A 156 6.15 -7.95 -10.57
CA ALA A 156 5.40 -6.80 -10.11
C ALA A 156 3.88 -7.07 -10.10
N ALA A 157 3.35 -7.80 -11.09
CA ALA A 157 1.95 -8.22 -11.10
C ALA A 157 1.64 -9.19 -9.94
N TYR A 158 2.53 -10.16 -9.69
CA TYR A 158 2.42 -11.07 -8.54
C TYR A 158 2.41 -10.30 -7.21
N THR A 159 3.41 -9.44 -7.00
CA THR A 159 3.53 -8.59 -5.81
C THR A 159 2.30 -7.72 -5.59
N ASN A 160 1.74 -7.17 -6.68
CA ASN A 160 0.50 -6.39 -6.62
C ASN A 160 -0.69 -7.25 -6.15
N CYS A 161 -0.83 -8.47 -6.66
CA CYS A 161 -1.87 -9.41 -6.24
C CYS A 161 -1.77 -9.72 -4.74
N ILE A 162 -0.59 -10.09 -4.26
CA ILE A 162 -0.33 -10.41 -2.86
C ILE A 162 -0.66 -9.21 -1.95
N ASN A 163 -0.17 -8.05 -2.30
CA ASN A 163 -0.39 -6.82 -1.55
C ASN A 163 -1.87 -6.44 -1.47
N ASN A 164 -2.58 -6.54 -2.59
CA ASN A 164 -4.01 -6.21 -2.65
C ASN A 164 -4.84 -7.14 -1.77
N GLY A 165 -4.58 -8.45 -1.82
CA GLY A 165 -5.30 -9.43 -1.03
C GLY A 165 -5.12 -9.26 0.47
N ILE A 166 -3.87 -9.15 0.92
CA ILE A 166 -3.56 -8.99 2.35
C ILE A 166 -4.19 -7.70 2.91
N LYS A 167 -4.06 -6.58 2.19
CA LYS A 167 -4.62 -5.29 2.61
C LYS A 167 -6.15 -5.24 2.60
N ARG A 168 -6.82 -6.12 1.85
CA ARG A 168 -8.29 -6.22 1.87
C ARG A 168 -8.79 -7.11 3.00
N LEU A 169 -8.01 -8.12 3.37
CA LEU A 169 -8.38 -9.04 4.43
C LEU A 169 -8.18 -8.45 5.82
N ILE A 170 -7.17 -7.61 5.99
CA ILE A 170 -6.92 -6.87 7.24
C ILE A 170 -7.55 -5.48 7.14
N PRO A 171 -8.56 -5.19 7.97
CA PRO A 171 -9.26 -3.91 7.93
C PRO A 171 -8.33 -2.71 8.11
N ASN A 172 -8.66 -1.62 7.43
CA ASN A 172 -7.97 -0.32 7.52
C ASN A 172 -6.50 -0.28 7.10
N LEU A 173 -5.88 -1.42 6.72
CA LEU A 173 -4.47 -1.44 6.32
C LEU A 173 -4.19 -0.68 5.01
N ARG A 174 -5.24 -0.35 4.24
CA ARG A 174 -5.14 0.40 2.98
C ARG A 174 -5.08 1.92 3.14
N ASN A 175 -5.65 2.45 4.22
CA ASN A 175 -5.89 3.90 4.38
C ASN A 175 -5.25 4.42 5.67
N ILE A 176 -4.00 4.05 5.88
CA ILE A 176 -3.23 4.52 7.02
C ILE A 176 -2.71 5.93 6.70
N ASP A 177 -2.79 6.82 7.67
CA ASP A 177 -2.17 8.14 7.60
C ASP A 177 -0.79 8.15 8.27
N VAL A 178 -0.03 9.20 8.01
CA VAL A 178 1.31 9.40 8.57
C VAL A 178 1.26 9.40 10.10
N ALA A 179 0.30 10.11 10.69
CA ALA A 179 0.16 10.21 12.15
C ALA A 179 -0.09 8.84 12.81
N THR A 180 -0.74 7.93 12.11
CA THR A 180 -0.97 6.55 12.60
C THR A 180 0.33 5.73 12.58
N LEU A 181 1.19 5.90 11.56
CA LEU A 181 2.53 5.27 11.54
C LEU A 181 3.41 5.79 12.67
N GLU A 182 3.43 7.11 12.90
CA GLU A 182 4.19 7.74 13.98
C GLU A 182 3.71 7.26 15.36
N ARG A 183 2.40 7.18 15.57
CA ARG A 183 1.82 6.61 16.81
C ARG A 183 2.16 5.13 17.01
N ALA A 184 2.39 4.39 15.94
CA ALA A 184 2.86 3.01 16.00
C ALA A 184 4.37 2.90 16.28
N GLY A 185 5.10 4.02 16.30
CA GLY A 185 6.53 4.09 16.57
C GLY A 185 7.44 4.03 15.36
N LEU A 186 6.89 4.21 14.15
CA LEU A 186 7.67 4.26 12.91
C LEU A 186 8.20 5.68 12.66
N ASP A 187 9.48 5.78 12.32
CA ASP A 187 10.11 7.04 11.96
C ASP A 187 9.83 7.38 10.49
N VAL A 188 8.78 8.18 10.26
CA VAL A 188 8.32 8.53 8.91
C VAL A 188 9.39 9.26 8.10
N SER A 189 10.36 9.94 8.76
CA SER A 189 11.46 10.62 8.06
C SER A 189 12.41 9.67 7.33
N LYS A 190 12.43 8.40 7.74
CA LYS A 190 13.22 7.32 7.11
C LYS A 190 12.49 6.60 6.00
N ILE A 191 11.18 6.83 5.86
CA ILE A 191 10.37 6.19 4.81
C ILE A 191 10.66 6.86 3.47
N GLN A 192 10.95 6.05 2.45
CA GLN A 192 11.21 6.57 1.10
C GLN A 192 9.96 7.21 0.50
N GLY A 193 10.07 8.46 0.07
CA GLY A 193 8.98 9.20 -0.59
C GLY A 193 9.09 9.19 -2.11
N TYR A 194 7.93 9.14 -2.79
CA TYR A 194 7.79 9.33 -4.23
C TYR A 194 6.74 10.40 -4.51
N THR A 195 7.04 11.29 -5.44
CA THR A 195 6.08 12.27 -5.93
C THR A 195 5.69 11.94 -7.37
N PHE A 196 4.39 11.88 -7.66
CA PHE A 196 3.90 11.58 -9.02
C PHE A 196 4.27 12.65 -10.06
N LYS A 197 4.63 13.88 -9.61
CA LYS A 197 4.86 15.00 -10.54
C LYS A 197 6.12 14.87 -11.39
N ASP A 198 7.11 14.08 -10.96
CA ASP A 198 8.40 14.06 -11.64
C ASP A 198 9.04 12.71 -11.89
N GLY A 199 8.42 11.57 -11.47
CA GLY A 199 9.07 10.25 -11.62
C GLY A 199 10.44 10.17 -10.93
N THR A 200 10.88 11.23 -10.31
CA THR A 200 12.08 11.28 -9.49
C THR A 200 11.73 10.68 -8.13
N LYS A 201 12.61 9.83 -7.62
CA LYS A 201 12.60 9.42 -6.22
C LYS A 201 12.60 10.72 -5.41
N GLY A 202 11.41 11.13 -4.96
CA GLY A 202 11.32 12.14 -3.93
C GLY A 202 11.89 11.46 -2.70
N GLY A 203 13.15 11.71 -2.39
CA GLY A 203 13.61 11.49 -1.03
C GLY A 203 12.56 12.13 -0.14
N ALA A 204 12.18 11.46 0.95
CA ALA A 204 11.44 12.15 2.00
C ALA A 204 12.07 13.53 2.07
N SER A 205 11.28 14.57 1.81
CA SER A 205 11.77 15.89 2.11
C SER A 205 12.09 15.78 3.59
N LYS A 206 13.37 15.62 3.93
CA LYS A 206 13.79 15.86 5.29
C LYS A 206 13.13 17.19 5.59
N ALA A 207 12.17 17.18 6.49
CA ALA A 207 11.78 18.41 7.15
C ALA A 207 13.13 19.05 7.44
N ALA A 208 13.38 20.24 6.87
CA ALA A 208 14.68 20.84 7.00
C ALA A 208 14.99 20.76 8.48
N GLU A 209 15.99 19.94 8.85
CA GLU A 209 16.50 20.00 10.21
C GLU A 209 16.66 21.50 10.39
N ASP A 210 16.06 22.02 11.43
CA ASP A 210 16.16 23.45 11.71
C ASP A 210 17.62 23.72 12.01
N THR A 211 18.38 23.87 10.90
CA THR A 211 19.82 24.10 10.95
C THR A 211 20.09 25.54 11.37
N GLY A 212 19.03 26.33 11.64
CA GLY A 212 19.14 27.76 11.87
C GLY A 212 19.67 28.56 10.68
N LEU A 213 19.92 27.89 9.52
CA LEU A 213 20.44 28.51 8.32
C LEU A 213 19.28 28.98 7.44
N ASN A 214 19.21 30.27 7.23
CA ASN A 214 18.15 30.89 6.43
C ASN A 214 18.75 31.62 5.21
N CYS A 215 17.96 31.68 4.13
CA CYS A 215 18.30 32.44 2.95
C CYS A 215 18.38 33.92 3.28
N GLU A 216 19.52 34.55 3.03
CA GLU A 216 19.76 35.96 3.31
C GLU A 216 18.85 36.91 2.50
N ASN A 217 18.29 36.42 1.38
CA ASN A 217 17.43 37.23 0.53
C ASN A 217 15.93 37.11 0.85
N CYS A 218 15.42 35.89 1.20
CA CYS A 218 13.99 35.68 1.40
C CYS A 218 13.62 34.97 2.72
N GLY A 219 14.60 34.72 3.61
CA GLY A 219 14.36 34.10 4.94
C GLY A 219 14.00 32.62 4.94
N LYS A 220 13.92 31.95 3.78
CA LYS A 220 13.56 30.54 3.69
C LYS A 220 14.64 29.66 4.32
N ALA A 221 14.25 28.71 5.16
CA ALA A 221 15.16 27.75 5.79
C ALA A 221 15.96 26.96 4.73
N LEU A 222 17.25 26.81 4.97
CA LEU A 222 18.19 26.15 4.06
C LEU A 222 18.68 24.83 4.67
N THR A 223 18.90 23.83 3.84
CA THR A 223 19.67 22.66 4.24
C THR A 223 21.15 22.99 4.25
N GLN A 224 21.94 22.33 5.09
CA GLN A 224 23.40 22.51 5.17
C GLN A 224 24.09 22.43 3.79
N LYS A 225 23.64 21.51 2.91
CA LYS A 225 24.18 21.36 1.56
C LYS A 225 23.91 22.56 0.67
N VAL A 226 22.69 23.12 0.72
CA VAL A 226 22.33 24.31 -0.08
C VAL A 226 23.06 25.53 0.44
N ALA A 227 23.16 25.70 1.75
CA ALA A 227 23.89 26.79 2.36
C ALA A 227 25.37 26.75 2.00
N SER A 228 26.06 25.62 2.17
CA SER A 228 27.48 25.44 1.84
C SER A 228 27.76 25.69 0.34
N TYR A 229 26.93 25.14 -0.55
CA TYR A 229 27.06 25.36 -1.99
C TYR A 229 26.88 26.83 -2.34
N SER A 230 25.83 27.46 -1.79
CA SER A 230 25.53 28.86 -2.06
C SER A 230 26.64 29.80 -1.54
N GLN A 231 27.12 29.52 -0.33
CA GLN A 231 28.22 30.28 0.27
C GLN A 231 29.50 30.20 -0.57
N SER A 232 29.85 29.00 -1.06
CA SER A 232 31.07 28.82 -1.87
C SER A 232 30.97 29.43 -3.25
N LYS A 233 29.75 29.50 -3.85
CA LYS A 233 29.56 29.94 -5.22
C LYS A 233 29.17 31.43 -5.34
N PHE A 234 28.41 31.94 -4.38
CA PHE A 234 27.85 33.30 -4.41
C PHE A 234 28.27 34.15 -3.23
N GLY A 235 29.11 33.65 -2.33
CA GLY A 235 29.52 34.36 -1.12
C GLY A 235 28.41 34.64 -0.10
N LYS A 236 27.17 34.16 -0.37
CA LYS A 236 25.97 34.41 0.43
C LYS A 236 25.14 33.10 0.55
N MET A 237 24.41 32.95 1.65
CA MET A 237 23.49 31.85 1.84
C MET A 237 22.15 32.11 1.16
N LEU A 238 21.97 31.58 -0.06
CA LEU A 238 20.77 31.78 -0.87
C LEU A 238 20.04 30.48 -1.10
N CYS A 239 18.69 30.47 -1.07
CA CYS A 239 17.90 29.33 -1.49
C CYS A 239 17.98 29.13 -3.01
N MET A 240 17.63 27.95 -3.50
CA MET A 240 17.75 27.60 -4.93
C MET A 240 16.98 28.55 -5.86
N GLU A 241 15.91 29.18 -5.38
CA GLU A 241 15.14 30.18 -6.13
C GLU A 241 15.90 31.51 -6.21
N CYS A 242 16.48 31.98 -5.11
CA CYS A 242 17.26 33.19 -5.07
C CYS A 242 18.61 33.06 -5.78
N GLN A 243 19.20 31.87 -5.85
CA GLN A 243 20.42 31.60 -6.63
C GLN A 243 20.20 31.80 -8.14
N LYS A 244 18.96 31.57 -8.66
CA LYS A 244 18.66 31.77 -10.09
C LYS A 244 18.72 33.22 -10.53
N GLY A 245 18.53 34.17 -9.61
CA GLY A 245 18.58 35.60 -9.86
C GLY A 245 19.89 36.29 -9.38
N ALA A 246 20.78 35.51 -8.76
CA ALA A 246 22.04 36.07 -8.25
C ALA A 246 23.13 36.08 -9.35
N THR A 247 23.69 37.23 -9.62
CA THR A 247 24.90 37.37 -10.43
C THR A 247 26.12 36.92 -9.61
N ILE A 248 27.01 36.18 -10.25
CA ILE A 248 28.28 35.79 -9.65
C ILE A 248 29.15 37.04 -9.69
N ASP A 249 29.40 37.66 -8.53
CA ASP A 249 30.44 38.67 -8.41
C ASP A 249 31.80 37.95 -8.51
N VAL A 250 32.46 38.08 -9.66
CA VAL A 250 33.82 37.59 -9.95
C VAL A 250 34.84 38.56 -9.40
#